data_e6ddb3a9be8d37d4d04992f034e38368
#
_entry.id   e6ddb3a9be8d37d4d04992f034e38368
#
_cell.length_a   1.000
_cell.length_b   1.000
_cell.length_c   1.000
_cell.angle_alpha   90.00
_cell.angle_beta   90.00
_cell.angle_gamma   90.00
#
_symmetry.space_group_name_H-M   'P 1'
#
loop_
_entity.id
_entity.type
_entity.pdbx_description
1 polymer ?
#
loop_
_entity_poly.entity_id
_entity_poly.type
_entity_poly.pdbx_seq_one_letter_code
_entity_poly.pdbx_strand_id
1 'polypeptide(L)'
;MSSEEKREKFSRKMIDILNAGAVNLGLAIGYKLGLLDAMETLAAPETATTIAQTAGLDSRYVQEWLGIMISAGVVEVVAAGGELEYFLPPEHAACLTRNSGNANLGVYTQEIPLLTQCALEAVLAGFKTGDGVAYSCYPRFQAFMTELSNAKHTQVLVDRFLPEIDDGRLVDWLKKGVKVCDLGCGEGIAALL
;
A
#
# COMPACT_ATOMS: atom_id res chain seq x y z
N MET A 1 -20.24 29.22 -15.61
CA MET A 1 -18.77 29.17 -15.43
C MET A 1 -18.08 29.70 -16.67
N SER A 2 -17.28 30.73 -16.52
CA SER A 2 -16.44 31.27 -17.60
C SER A 2 -15.32 30.28 -17.99
N SER A 3 -14.66 30.52 -19.12
CA SER A 3 -13.49 29.73 -19.55
C SER A 3 -12.35 29.82 -18.52
N GLU A 4 -12.15 30.97 -17.90
CA GLU A 4 -11.18 31.24 -16.86
C GLU A 4 -11.45 30.38 -15.59
N GLU A 5 -12.68 30.39 -15.10
CA GLU A 5 -13.09 29.57 -13.95
C GLU A 5 -12.89 28.07 -14.18
N LYS A 6 -13.15 27.61 -15.42
CA LYS A 6 -12.92 26.19 -15.79
C LYS A 6 -11.43 25.87 -15.78
N ARG A 7 -10.58 26.76 -16.31
CA ARG A 7 -9.12 26.61 -16.32
C ARG A 7 -8.57 26.56 -14.90
N GLU A 8 -8.99 27.47 -14.04
CA GLU A 8 -8.54 27.52 -12.65
C GLU A 8 -8.93 26.26 -11.86
N LYS A 9 -10.18 25.82 -12.02
CA LYS A 9 -10.65 24.56 -11.41
C LYS A 9 -9.83 23.37 -11.88
N PHE A 10 -9.51 23.29 -13.16
CA PHE A 10 -8.68 22.20 -13.68
C PHE A 10 -7.25 22.27 -13.18
N SER A 11 -6.65 23.48 -13.11
CA SER A 11 -5.31 23.69 -12.55
C SER A 11 -5.21 23.21 -11.10
N ARG A 12 -6.17 23.54 -10.25
CA ARG A 12 -6.23 23.03 -8.87
C ARG A 12 -6.29 21.50 -8.83
N LYS A 13 -7.17 20.91 -9.63
CA LYS A 13 -7.26 19.44 -9.74
C LYS A 13 -5.93 18.81 -10.16
N MET A 14 -5.19 19.42 -11.08
CA MET A 14 -3.88 18.92 -11.50
C MET A 14 -2.84 19.02 -10.39
N ILE A 15 -2.85 20.11 -9.61
CA ILE A 15 -1.98 20.25 -8.42
C ILE A 15 -2.29 19.16 -7.40
N ASP A 16 -3.56 18.88 -7.13
CA ASP A 16 -3.97 17.81 -6.20
C ASP A 16 -3.48 16.44 -6.67
N ILE A 17 -3.59 16.13 -7.97
CA ILE A 17 -3.10 14.88 -8.55
C ILE A 17 -1.58 14.75 -8.40
N LEU A 18 -0.83 15.83 -8.67
CA LEU A 18 0.63 15.82 -8.56
C LEU A 18 1.08 15.65 -7.11
N ASN A 19 0.43 16.35 -6.19
CA ASN A 19 0.70 16.21 -4.75
C ASN A 19 0.37 14.80 -4.25
N ALA A 20 -0.78 14.24 -4.64
CA ALA A 20 -1.15 12.87 -4.30
C ALA A 20 -0.12 11.85 -4.83
N GLY A 21 0.41 12.05 -6.03
CA GLY A 21 1.48 11.22 -6.59
C GLY A 21 2.77 11.28 -5.77
N ALA A 22 3.18 12.47 -5.33
CA ALA A 22 4.35 12.65 -4.48
C ALA A 22 4.17 12.00 -3.10
N VAL A 23 2.98 12.18 -2.50
CA VAL A 23 2.63 11.54 -1.22
C VAL A 23 2.62 10.01 -1.36
N ASN A 24 2.06 9.47 -2.45
CA ASN A 24 2.07 8.02 -2.71
C ASN A 24 3.50 7.47 -2.76
N LEU A 25 4.44 8.18 -3.38
CA LEU A 25 5.84 7.78 -3.38
C LEU A 25 6.44 7.77 -1.96
N GLY A 26 6.15 8.78 -1.15
CA GLY A 26 6.53 8.85 0.26
C GLY A 26 5.97 7.67 1.07
N LEU A 27 4.69 7.37 0.90
CA LEU A 27 4.03 6.21 1.52
C LEU A 27 4.67 4.89 1.06
N ALA A 28 4.97 4.75 -0.23
CA ALA A 28 5.62 3.57 -0.77
C ALA A 28 7.01 3.33 -0.16
N ILE A 29 7.79 4.38 0.03
CA ILE A 29 9.09 4.33 0.70
C ILE A 29 8.91 3.87 2.16
N GLY A 30 8.01 4.52 2.90
CA GLY A 30 7.74 4.19 4.30
C GLY A 30 7.24 2.76 4.49
N TYR A 31 6.31 2.31 3.65
CA TYR A 31 5.80 0.94 3.67
C TYR A 31 6.91 -0.08 3.38
N LYS A 32 7.69 0.14 2.32
CA LYS A 32 8.78 -0.76 1.92
C LYS A 32 9.85 -0.90 2.99
N LEU A 33 10.18 0.18 3.67
CA LEU A 33 11.20 0.23 4.73
C LEU A 33 10.66 -0.16 6.11
N GLY A 34 9.35 -0.41 6.26
CA GLY A 34 8.74 -0.75 7.54
C GLY A 34 8.62 0.43 8.52
N LEU A 35 8.71 1.67 8.04
CA LEU A 35 8.61 2.86 8.91
C LEU A 35 7.24 2.99 9.57
N LEU A 36 6.17 2.71 8.83
CA LEU A 36 4.81 2.73 9.36
C LEU A 36 4.60 1.63 10.42
N ASP A 37 5.14 0.44 10.19
CA ASP A 37 5.09 -0.68 11.13
C ASP A 37 5.91 -0.39 12.40
N ALA A 38 7.07 0.28 12.27
CA ALA A 38 7.88 0.72 13.40
C ALA A 38 7.14 1.75 14.26
N MET A 39 6.49 2.75 13.64
CA MET A 39 5.70 3.74 14.36
C MET A 39 4.47 3.13 15.04
N GLU A 40 3.80 2.16 14.43
CA GLU A 40 2.72 1.41 15.07
C GLU A 40 3.22 0.66 16.31
N THR A 41 4.40 0.05 16.22
CA THR A 41 5.01 -0.70 17.35
C THR A 41 5.36 0.22 18.53
N LEU A 42 5.81 1.43 18.27
CA LEU A 42 6.12 2.44 19.31
C LEU A 42 4.85 2.92 20.02
N ALA A 43 3.72 2.98 19.32
CA ALA A 43 2.39 3.29 19.84
C ALA A 43 2.26 4.61 20.65
N ALA A 44 3.25 5.49 20.57
CA ALA A 44 3.33 6.77 21.28
C ALA A 44 4.09 7.80 20.43
N PRO A 45 3.94 9.10 20.70
CA PRO A 45 4.79 10.13 20.10
C PRO A 45 6.26 9.88 20.41
N GLU A 46 7.10 9.90 19.38
CA GLU A 46 8.54 9.64 19.49
C GLU A 46 9.35 10.54 18.56
N THR A 47 10.62 10.76 18.90
CA THR A 47 11.51 11.55 18.06
C THR A 47 11.85 10.85 16.76
N ALA A 48 12.24 11.61 15.72
CA ALA A 48 12.72 11.04 14.47
C ALA A 48 13.89 10.07 14.67
N THR A 49 14.73 10.32 15.65
CA THR A 49 15.87 9.46 16.01
C THR A 49 15.40 8.12 16.57
N THR A 50 14.43 8.11 17.48
CA THR A 50 13.87 6.88 18.04
C THR A 50 13.19 6.04 16.95
N ILE A 51 12.38 6.67 16.08
CA ILE A 51 11.73 6.00 14.96
C ILE A 51 12.75 5.39 14.01
N ALA A 52 13.81 6.13 13.67
CA ALA A 52 14.88 5.67 12.82
C ALA A 52 15.62 4.46 13.42
N GLN A 53 15.94 4.50 14.71
CA GLN A 53 16.58 3.39 15.43
C GLN A 53 15.70 2.15 15.43
N THR A 54 14.41 2.31 15.71
CA THR A 54 13.44 1.19 15.72
C THR A 54 13.33 0.54 14.33
N ALA A 55 13.39 1.33 13.27
CA ALA A 55 13.34 0.84 11.89
C ALA A 55 14.71 0.39 11.34
N GLY A 56 15.81 0.64 12.06
CA GLY A 56 17.18 0.36 11.59
C GLY A 56 17.63 1.25 10.43
N LEU A 57 17.21 2.52 10.42
CA LEU A 57 17.39 3.47 9.33
C LEU A 57 18.17 4.72 9.77
N ASP A 58 18.64 5.50 8.78
CA ASP A 58 19.30 6.78 9.02
C ASP A 58 18.28 7.85 9.45
N SER A 59 18.57 8.54 10.57
CA SER A 59 17.64 9.51 11.19
C SER A 59 17.38 10.73 10.32
N ARG A 60 18.34 11.17 9.51
CA ARG A 60 18.15 12.33 8.63
C ARG A 60 17.12 12.01 7.53
N TYR A 61 17.24 10.83 6.90
CA TYR A 61 16.26 10.41 5.88
C TYR A 61 14.88 10.19 6.47
N VAL A 62 14.80 9.63 7.67
CA VAL A 62 13.53 9.47 8.38
C VAL A 62 12.90 10.82 8.70
N GLN A 63 13.68 11.80 9.11
CA GLN A 63 13.18 13.16 9.38
C GLN A 63 12.60 13.83 8.13
N GLU A 64 13.28 13.71 6.97
CA GLU A 64 12.76 14.23 5.69
C GLU A 64 11.46 13.52 5.29
N TRP A 65 11.41 12.19 5.45
CA TRP A 65 10.20 11.41 5.18
C TRP A 65 9.04 11.80 6.09
N LEU A 66 9.28 12.00 7.37
CA LEU A 66 8.28 12.48 8.33
C LEU A 66 7.69 13.84 7.91
N GLY A 67 8.52 14.72 7.36
CA GLY A 67 8.05 16.00 6.80
C GLY A 67 7.01 15.81 5.69
N ILE A 68 7.22 14.84 4.80
CA ILE A 68 6.24 14.49 3.76
C ILE A 68 4.96 13.95 4.39
N MET A 69 5.08 13.03 5.35
CA MET A 69 3.93 12.38 5.98
C MET A 69 3.07 13.35 6.80
N ILE A 70 3.70 14.32 7.49
CA ILE A 70 2.99 15.40 8.19
C ILE A 70 2.24 16.28 7.20
N SER A 71 2.91 16.71 6.12
CA SER A 71 2.30 17.55 5.09
C SER A 71 1.09 16.88 4.43
N ALA A 72 1.09 15.56 4.39
CA ALA A 72 0.01 14.74 3.86
C ALA A 72 -1.09 14.40 4.91
N GLY A 73 -0.91 14.78 6.18
CA GLY A 73 -1.83 14.42 7.26
C GLY A 73 -1.83 12.92 7.60
N VAL A 74 -0.76 12.20 7.25
CA VAL A 74 -0.62 10.76 7.56
C VAL A 74 -0.03 10.54 8.96
N VAL A 75 0.94 11.37 9.34
CA VAL A 75 1.61 11.37 10.63
C VAL A 75 1.29 12.68 11.33
N GLU A 76 1.02 12.63 12.60
CA GLU A 76 0.87 13.79 13.45
C GLU A 76 2.20 14.15 14.12
N VAL A 77 2.34 15.44 14.48
CA VAL A 77 3.51 15.97 15.18
C VAL A 77 3.07 16.72 16.43
N VAL A 78 3.77 16.49 17.52
CA VAL A 78 3.58 17.20 18.79
C VAL A 78 4.90 17.81 19.23
N ALA A 79 4.85 18.96 19.92
CA ALA A 79 6.02 19.56 20.53
C ALA A 79 6.09 19.12 21.98
N ALA A 80 7.14 18.39 22.35
CA ALA A 80 7.37 17.93 23.71
C ALA A 80 8.79 18.29 24.16
N GLY A 81 8.93 18.96 25.28
CA GLY A 81 10.25 19.24 25.88
C GLY A 81 11.23 20.06 25.02
N GLY A 82 10.74 20.74 23.98
CA GLY A 82 11.58 21.50 23.04
C GLY A 82 12.01 20.72 21.81
N GLU A 83 11.62 19.45 21.69
CA GLU A 83 11.81 18.60 20.51
C GLU A 83 10.47 18.30 19.81
N LEU A 84 10.55 17.87 18.55
CA LEU A 84 9.39 17.40 17.79
C LEU A 84 9.29 15.88 17.95
N GLU A 85 8.13 15.45 18.37
CA GLU A 85 7.76 14.04 18.41
C GLU A 85 6.68 13.74 17.39
N TYR A 86 6.73 12.55 16.79
CA TYR A 86 5.91 12.14 15.65
C TYR A 86 5.10 10.92 16.05
N PHE A 87 3.86 10.89 15.62
CA PHE A 87 2.90 9.88 15.99
C PHE A 87 2.09 9.41 14.79
N LEU A 88 1.96 8.11 14.60
CA LEU A 88 1.04 7.51 13.65
C LEU A 88 -0.27 7.19 14.39
N PRO A 89 -1.37 7.90 14.11
CA PRO A 89 -2.66 7.63 14.74
C PRO A 89 -3.08 6.17 14.53
N PRO A 90 -3.67 5.50 15.54
CA PRO A 90 -4.09 4.10 15.44
C PRO A 90 -5.05 3.83 14.26
N GLU A 91 -5.94 4.78 13.95
CA GLU A 91 -6.85 4.70 12.80
C GLU A 91 -6.12 4.78 11.45
N HIS A 92 -4.98 5.49 11.37
CA HIS A 92 -4.13 5.51 10.19
C HIS A 92 -3.30 4.23 10.10
N ALA A 93 -2.75 3.77 11.21
CA ALA A 93 -2.02 2.50 11.31
C ALA A 93 -2.90 1.34 10.84
N ALA A 94 -4.18 1.31 11.28
CA ALA A 94 -5.17 0.31 10.88
C ALA A 94 -5.43 0.24 9.37
N CYS A 95 -4.99 1.24 8.60
CA CYS A 95 -5.13 1.26 7.14
C CYS A 95 -3.80 1.11 6.38
N LEU A 96 -2.64 1.31 7.04
CA LEU A 96 -1.38 1.51 6.36
C LEU A 96 -0.29 0.50 6.72
N THR A 97 -0.43 -0.22 7.83
CA THR A 97 0.59 -1.17 8.31
C THR A 97 0.31 -2.60 7.84
N ARG A 98 1.32 -3.46 7.95
CA ARG A 98 1.17 -4.88 7.64
C ARG A 98 0.25 -5.62 8.62
N ASN A 99 0.10 -5.08 9.83
CA ASN A 99 -0.81 -5.64 10.84
C ASN A 99 -2.29 -5.30 10.58
N SER A 100 -2.58 -4.35 9.70
CA SER A 100 -3.97 -3.95 9.38
C SER A 100 -4.75 -4.97 8.55
N GLY A 101 -4.10 -6.04 8.11
CA GLY A 101 -4.76 -7.13 7.39
C GLY A 101 -5.50 -6.66 6.13
N ASN A 102 -6.83 -6.87 6.07
CA ASN A 102 -7.67 -6.46 4.92
C ASN A 102 -7.75 -4.97 4.69
N ALA A 103 -7.61 -4.19 5.74
CA ALA A 103 -7.65 -2.74 5.65
C ALA A 103 -6.31 -2.18 5.12
N ASN A 104 -5.29 -3.03 4.89
CA ASN A 104 -3.97 -2.62 4.45
C ASN A 104 -4.01 -1.98 3.06
N LEU A 105 -4.14 -0.66 3.04
CA LEU A 105 -4.01 0.16 1.84
C LEU A 105 -2.54 0.48 1.53
N GLY A 106 -1.64 0.30 2.50
CA GLY A 106 -0.21 0.56 2.37
C GLY A 106 0.43 -0.28 1.27
N VAL A 107 0.00 -1.53 1.10
CA VAL A 107 0.50 -2.42 0.04
C VAL A 107 0.26 -1.85 -1.37
N TYR A 108 -0.86 -1.19 -1.61
CA TYR A 108 -1.20 -0.60 -2.92
C TYR A 108 -0.27 0.55 -3.30
N THR A 109 0.37 1.20 -2.33
CA THR A 109 1.34 2.26 -2.62
C THR A 109 2.53 1.77 -3.42
N GLN A 110 2.82 0.46 -3.37
CA GLN A 110 3.92 -0.18 -4.09
C GLN A 110 3.67 -0.34 -5.59
N GLU A 111 2.41 -0.27 -6.04
CA GLU A 111 2.03 -0.55 -7.43
C GLU A 111 2.69 0.43 -8.41
N ILE A 112 2.54 1.74 -8.21
CA ILE A 112 3.08 2.74 -9.12
C ILE A 112 4.62 2.68 -9.19
N PRO A 113 5.38 2.66 -8.07
CA PRO A 113 6.83 2.50 -8.12
C PRO A 113 7.28 1.22 -8.83
N LEU A 114 6.59 0.10 -8.59
CA LEU A 114 6.90 -1.17 -9.24
C LEU A 114 6.70 -1.10 -10.75
N LEU A 115 5.53 -0.62 -11.19
CA LEU A 115 5.20 -0.48 -12.60
C LEU A 115 6.13 0.50 -13.32
N THR A 116 6.46 1.63 -12.68
CA THR A 116 7.39 2.61 -13.22
C THR A 116 8.79 2.03 -13.39
N GLN A 117 9.28 1.31 -12.40
CA GLN A 117 10.62 0.72 -12.44
C GLN A 117 10.75 -0.40 -13.48
N CYS A 118 9.71 -1.22 -13.64
CA CYS A 118 9.81 -2.47 -14.40
C CYS A 118 9.25 -2.35 -15.82
N ALA A 119 8.21 -1.58 -16.04
CA ALA A 119 7.39 -1.68 -17.24
C ALA A 119 7.22 -0.38 -18.04
N LEU A 120 7.56 0.79 -17.48
CA LEU A 120 7.25 2.06 -18.12
C LEU A 120 7.76 2.14 -19.57
N GLU A 121 9.02 1.81 -19.80
CA GLU A 121 9.61 1.87 -21.15
C GLU A 121 8.95 0.89 -22.14
N ALA A 122 8.65 -0.33 -21.67
CA ALA A 122 7.96 -1.31 -22.50
C ALA A 122 6.51 -0.88 -22.83
N VAL A 123 5.82 -0.27 -21.86
CA VAL A 123 4.49 0.31 -22.08
C VAL A 123 4.55 1.46 -23.10
N LEU A 124 5.52 2.38 -22.97
CA LEU A 124 5.71 3.48 -23.93
C LEU A 124 6.00 2.96 -25.34
N ALA A 125 6.77 1.88 -25.48
CA ALA A 125 6.99 1.20 -26.75
C ALA A 125 5.67 0.61 -27.27
N GLY A 126 4.91 -0.08 -26.42
CA GLY A 126 3.62 -0.67 -26.76
C GLY A 126 2.61 0.30 -27.33
N PHE A 127 2.57 1.56 -26.85
CA PHE A 127 1.76 2.62 -27.44
C PHE A 127 2.08 2.90 -28.91
N LYS A 128 3.30 2.59 -29.37
CA LYS A 128 3.74 2.80 -30.75
C LYS A 128 3.58 1.54 -31.62
N THR A 129 3.79 0.36 -31.03
CA THR A 129 3.85 -0.90 -31.78
C THR A 129 2.60 -1.76 -31.66
N GLY A 130 1.81 -1.57 -30.61
CA GLY A 130 0.71 -2.47 -30.25
C GLY A 130 1.13 -3.74 -29.51
N ASP A 131 2.42 -3.90 -29.22
CA ASP A 131 2.93 -5.07 -28.50
C ASP A 131 2.60 -4.99 -27.01
N GLY A 132 2.46 -6.16 -26.36
CA GLY A 132 2.30 -6.27 -24.91
C GLY A 132 3.63 -6.18 -24.17
N VAL A 133 3.55 -6.04 -22.84
CA VAL A 133 4.71 -6.07 -21.97
C VAL A 133 5.01 -7.50 -21.55
N ALA A 134 6.24 -7.98 -21.77
CA ALA A 134 6.63 -9.32 -21.38
C ALA A 134 6.63 -9.50 -19.84
N TYR A 135 6.19 -10.65 -19.37
CA TYR A 135 6.20 -10.97 -17.92
C TYR A 135 7.59 -10.87 -17.28
N SER A 136 8.64 -11.11 -18.05
CA SER A 136 10.04 -10.95 -17.60
C SER A 136 10.41 -9.52 -17.21
N CYS A 137 9.63 -8.53 -17.64
CA CYS A 137 9.80 -7.13 -17.21
C CYS A 137 9.38 -6.88 -15.75
N TYR A 138 8.71 -7.86 -15.10
CA TYR A 138 8.16 -7.71 -13.76
C TYR A 138 8.80 -8.68 -12.74
N PRO A 139 10.09 -8.54 -12.39
CA PRO A 139 10.82 -9.53 -11.60
C PRO A 139 10.28 -9.69 -10.16
N ARG A 140 9.51 -8.73 -9.65
CA ARG A 140 8.89 -8.76 -8.32
C ARG A 140 7.36 -8.77 -8.36
N PHE A 141 6.77 -8.89 -9.53
CA PHE A 141 5.33 -8.78 -9.69
C PHE A 141 4.58 -9.86 -8.91
N GLN A 142 5.06 -11.09 -8.93
CA GLN A 142 4.42 -12.19 -8.21
C GLN A 142 4.45 -11.98 -6.69
N ALA A 143 5.60 -11.59 -6.13
CA ALA A 143 5.72 -11.29 -4.70
C ALA A 143 4.79 -10.14 -4.27
N PHE A 144 4.71 -9.08 -5.07
CA PHE A 144 3.77 -7.97 -4.85
C PHE A 144 2.31 -8.44 -4.91
N MET A 145 1.95 -9.21 -5.93
CA MET A 145 0.60 -9.75 -6.07
C MET A 145 0.24 -10.71 -4.94
N THR A 146 1.20 -11.46 -4.44
CA THR A 146 1.03 -12.33 -3.27
C THR A 146 0.75 -11.50 -2.01
N GLU A 147 1.55 -10.48 -1.72
CA GLU A 147 1.33 -9.58 -0.58
C GLU A 147 -0.04 -8.90 -0.67
N LEU A 148 -0.40 -8.38 -1.85
CA LEU A 148 -1.68 -7.77 -2.14
C LEU A 148 -2.85 -8.74 -1.95
N SER A 149 -2.71 -9.98 -2.43
CA SER A 149 -3.74 -11.02 -2.34
C SER A 149 -3.89 -11.53 -0.91
N ASN A 150 -2.77 -11.71 -0.19
CA ASN A 150 -2.78 -12.15 1.20
C ASN A 150 -3.56 -11.18 2.09
N ALA A 151 -3.36 -9.89 1.94
CA ALA A 151 -4.12 -8.88 2.66
C ALA A 151 -5.64 -9.05 2.49
N LYS A 152 -6.10 -9.52 1.32
CA LYS A 152 -7.52 -9.76 1.03
C LYS A 152 -7.97 -11.16 1.45
N HIS A 153 -7.21 -12.19 1.09
CA HIS A 153 -7.66 -13.57 1.23
C HIS A 153 -7.69 -14.02 2.68
N THR A 154 -6.67 -13.70 3.47
CA THR A 154 -6.54 -14.16 4.86
C THR A 154 -7.73 -13.76 5.75
N GLN A 155 -8.39 -12.65 5.46
CA GLN A 155 -9.46 -12.15 6.31
C GLN A 155 -10.86 -12.22 5.68
N VAL A 156 -10.98 -12.32 4.37
CA VAL A 156 -12.28 -12.23 3.69
C VAL A 156 -12.67 -13.53 3.02
N LEU A 157 -11.71 -14.29 2.49
CA LEU A 157 -12.03 -15.43 1.65
C LEU A 157 -12.83 -16.48 2.41
N VAL A 158 -12.30 -16.93 3.54
CA VAL A 158 -12.88 -18.07 4.29
C VAL A 158 -14.07 -17.62 5.15
N ASP A 159 -13.95 -16.48 5.85
CA ASP A 159 -14.91 -16.10 6.87
C ASP A 159 -16.10 -15.28 6.33
N ARG A 160 -15.95 -14.68 5.14
CA ARG A 160 -16.98 -13.80 4.57
C ARG A 160 -17.38 -14.20 3.16
N PHE A 161 -16.42 -14.31 2.23
CA PHE A 161 -16.71 -14.51 0.81
C PHE A 161 -17.27 -15.89 0.52
N LEU A 162 -16.60 -16.96 0.94
CA LEU A 162 -17.07 -18.34 0.69
C LEU A 162 -18.43 -18.64 1.32
N PRO A 163 -18.75 -18.19 2.55
CA PRO A 163 -20.06 -18.38 3.14
C PRO A 163 -21.23 -17.69 2.41
N GLU A 164 -20.95 -16.60 1.69
CA GLU A 164 -21.99 -15.89 0.91
C GLU A 164 -22.29 -16.59 -0.44
N ILE A 165 -21.41 -17.50 -0.87
CA ILE A 165 -21.64 -18.23 -2.13
C ILE A 165 -22.67 -19.34 -1.90
N ASP A 166 -23.75 -19.25 -2.66
CA ASP A 166 -24.81 -20.26 -2.70
C ASP A 166 -25.38 -20.59 -1.31
N ASP A 167 -25.58 -19.54 -0.50
CA ASP A 167 -26.11 -19.61 0.88
C ASP A 167 -25.33 -20.61 1.77
N GLY A 168 -23.98 -20.62 1.63
CA GLY A 168 -23.09 -21.46 2.43
C GLY A 168 -22.91 -22.90 1.93
N ARG A 169 -23.63 -23.33 0.89
CA ARG A 169 -23.49 -24.69 0.34
C ARG A 169 -22.09 -24.99 -0.18
N LEU A 170 -21.41 -23.99 -0.72
CA LEU A 170 -20.01 -24.16 -1.14
C LEU A 170 -19.11 -24.55 0.02
N VAL A 171 -19.26 -23.92 1.18
CA VAL A 171 -18.48 -24.23 2.39
C VAL A 171 -18.74 -25.67 2.84
N ASP A 172 -19.99 -26.15 2.78
CA ASP A 172 -20.33 -27.51 3.11
C ASP A 172 -19.71 -28.53 2.15
N TRP A 173 -19.58 -28.18 0.88
CA TRP A 173 -18.88 -29.02 -0.10
C TRP A 173 -17.38 -29.06 0.15
N LEU A 174 -16.76 -27.91 0.41
CA LEU A 174 -15.33 -27.84 0.73
C LEU A 174 -14.99 -28.68 1.97
N LYS A 175 -15.81 -28.62 3.03
CA LYS A 175 -15.65 -29.42 4.25
C LYS A 175 -15.79 -30.93 4.01
N LYS A 176 -16.49 -31.36 2.96
CA LYS A 176 -16.59 -32.75 2.55
C LYS A 176 -15.37 -33.26 1.78
N GLY A 177 -14.39 -32.40 1.49
CA GLY A 177 -13.17 -32.81 0.81
C GLY A 177 -13.30 -32.94 -0.69
N VAL A 178 -13.95 -32.01 -1.37
CA VAL A 178 -14.02 -31.93 -2.83
C VAL A 178 -12.69 -31.52 -3.46
N LYS A 179 -12.49 -31.88 -4.73
CA LYS A 179 -11.34 -31.39 -5.50
C LYS A 179 -11.59 -29.92 -5.92
N VAL A 180 -10.65 -29.07 -5.64
CA VAL A 180 -10.67 -27.65 -6.00
C VAL A 180 -9.55 -27.38 -7.00
N CYS A 181 -9.82 -26.52 -7.99
CA CYS A 181 -8.81 -26.01 -8.90
C CYS A 181 -8.82 -24.47 -8.82
N ASP A 182 -7.72 -23.89 -8.38
CA ASP A 182 -7.52 -22.44 -8.35
C ASP A 182 -6.79 -22.02 -9.64
N LEU A 183 -7.51 -21.37 -10.54
CA LEU A 183 -6.96 -20.87 -11.81
C LEU A 183 -6.31 -19.51 -11.58
N GLY A 184 -5.01 -19.42 -11.87
CA GLY A 184 -4.25 -18.20 -11.61
C GLY A 184 -3.89 -18.05 -10.13
N CYS A 185 -3.64 -19.16 -9.46
CA CYS A 185 -3.42 -19.26 -8.01
C CYS A 185 -2.24 -18.42 -7.46
N GLY A 186 -1.41 -17.80 -8.29
CA GLY A 186 -0.20 -17.09 -7.84
C GLY A 186 0.72 -18.06 -7.09
N GLU A 187 1.02 -17.75 -5.82
CA GLU A 187 1.82 -18.63 -4.94
C GLU A 187 0.96 -19.67 -4.18
N GLY A 188 -0.33 -19.77 -4.49
CA GLY A 188 -1.22 -20.78 -3.94
C GLY A 188 -1.73 -20.51 -2.52
N ILE A 189 -1.54 -19.32 -1.99
CA ILE A 189 -1.91 -18.97 -0.61
C ILE A 189 -3.41 -19.14 -0.36
N ALA A 190 -4.26 -18.72 -1.31
CA ALA A 190 -5.71 -18.86 -1.16
C ALA A 190 -6.15 -20.32 -1.01
N ALA A 191 -5.42 -21.27 -1.60
CA ALA A 191 -5.71 -22.70 -1.49
C ALA A 191 -5.21 -23.33 -0.17
N LEU A 192 -4.43 -22.62 0.63
CA LEU A 192 -3.90 -23.06 1.93
C LEU A 192 -4.72 -22.55 3.11
N LEU A 193 -5.62 -21.60 2.88
CA LEU A 193 -6.55 -21.06 3.89
C LEU A 193 -7.75 -21.98 4.08
#